data_f92fbd4e2897e705f6936577bc0c05c3
#
_entry.id   f92fbd4e2897e705f6936577bc0c05c3
#
_cell.length_a   1.000
_cell.length_b   1.000
_cell.length_c   1.000
_cell.angle_alpha   90.00
_cell.angle_beta   90.00
_cell.angle_gamma   90.00
#
_symmetry.space_group_name_H-M   'P 1'
#
loop_
_entity.id
_entity.type
_entity.pdbx_description
1 polymer ?
#
loop_
_entity_poly.entity_id
_entity_poly.type
_entity_poly.pdbx_seq_one_letter_code
_entity_poly.pdbx_strand_id
1 'polypeptide(L)'
;MSDNRNSDNDRYAMQGNPTGGGHWNLSPGSGAMPAQPFDSSYIDPNQAFQGDQGASELLGELNRAQWGDWKKRFAPYVQRLADEATDPNAAADASMQAKQSVGLAFDSAATINNQSREKFGISLNPAQQQAQDRIASVGRTAATASAGNEARISALDRQQSILAGGMGLSNIPDKVMNQ
;
A
#
# COMPACT_ATOMS: atom_id res chain seq x y z
N MET A 1 -7.58 -35.74 45.87
CA MET A 1 -8.11 -34.46 46.31
C MET A 1 -7.14 -33.39 45.90
N SER A 2 -7.51 -32.61 45.04
CA SER A 2 -7.20 -31.21 44.69
C SER A 2 -7.21 -31.04 43.20
N ASP A 3 -8.33 -30.51 42.82
CA ASP A 3 -8.68 -29.93 41.56
C ASP A 3 -7.73 -28.78 41.23
N ASN A 4 -7.13 -28.76 40.08
CA ASN A 4 -6.60 -27.53 39.53
C ASN A 4 -6.96 -27.42 38.06
N ARG A 5 -8.19 -26.95 37.85
CA ARG A 5 -8.64 -26.38 36.60
C ARG A 5 -8.00 -25.02 36.46
N ASN A 6 -7.08 -24.88 35.54
CA ASN A 6 -6.79 -23.57 34.98
C ASN A 6 -7.16 -23.61 33.50
N SER A 7 -8.35 -23.14 33.28
CA SER A 7 -8.98 -22.95 31.97
C SER A 7 -8.31 -21.78 31.23
N ASP A 8 -7.79 -22.06 30.08
CA ASP A 8 -8.13 -21.49 28.79
C ASP A 8 -8.95 -20.19 28.81
N ASN A 9 -8.27 -19.10 28.59
CA ASN A 9 -8.87 -17.85 28.20
C ASN A 9 -8.00 -17.04 27.22
N ASP A 10 -7.48 -17.72 26.19
CA ASP A 10 -6.87 -17.03 25.05
C ASP A 10 -7.68 -17.21 23.75
N ARG A 11 -8.97 -16.92 23.84
CA ARG A 11 -9.84 -16.87 22.68
C ARG A 11 -10.58 -15.56 22.65
N TYR A 12 -9.95 -14.45 22.42
CA TYR A 12 -10.64 -13.25 21.94
C TYR A 12 -9.63 -12.21 21.49
N ALA A 13 -9.30 -12.21 20.24
CA ALA A 13 -8.88 -11.01 19.56
C ALA A 13 -9.08 -11.14 18.04
N MET A 14 -10.34 -11.46 17.66
CA MET A 14 -10.80 -11.11 16.31
C MET A 14 -11.97 -10.16 16.45
N GLN A 15 -11.67 -8.91 16.74
CA GLN A 15 -12.63 -7.83 16.59
C GLN A 15 -12.42 -7.24 15.21
N GLY A 16 -13.18 -7.75 14.25
CA GLY A 16 -13.36 -7.15 12.95
C GLY A 16 -14.00 -5.79 13.12
N ASN A 17 -13.37 -4.75 12.65
CA ASN A 17 -13.93 -3.43 12.53
C ASN A 17 -14.65 -3.33 11.18
N PRO A 18 -15.99 -3.23 11.13
CA PRO A 18 -16.76 -3.14 9.90
C PRO A 18 -17.02 -1.68 9.54
N THR A 19 -16.01 -0.91 9.25
CA THR A 19 -16.19 0.38 8.60
C THR A 19 -15.39 0.38 7.32
N GLY A 20 -16.10 0.07 6.22
CA GLY A 20 -15.61 0.17 4.87
C GLY A 20 -15.24 1.61 4.54
N GLY A 21 -14.00 1.83 4.43
CA GLY A 21 -13.34 2.91 3.76
C GLY A 21 -12.05 2.32 3.30
N GLY A 22 -11.89 2.13 1.97
CA GLY A 22 -10.65 1.67 1.36
C GLY A 22 -9.55 2.68 1.55
N HIS A 23 -9.18 2.93 2.80
CA HIS A 23 -7.88 3.44 3.11
C HIS A 23 -6.92 2.29 2.84
N TRP A 24 -6.15 2.42 1.81
CA TRP A 24 -4.87 1.78 1.76
C TRP A 24 -4.15 2.22 3.03
N ASN A 25 -4.31 1.42 4.07
CA ASN A 25 -3.47 1.53 5.23
C ASN A 25 -2.07 1.15 4.75
N LEU A 26 -1.38 2.13 4.21
CA LEU A 26 0.05 2.20 4.32
C LEU A 26 0.31 2.41 5.82
N SER A 27 -0.07 1.41 6.61
CA SER A 27 0.64 1.21 7.85
C SER A 27 2.08 1.34 7.43
N PRO A 28 2.85 2.26 7.98
CA PRO A 28 4.29 2.17 7.90
C PRO A 28 4.56 0.81 8.53
N GLY A 29 4.44 -0.22 7.67
CA GLY A 29 4.69 -1.57 8.05
C GLY A 29 6.05 -1.48 8.67
N SER A 30 6.16 -2.02 9.82
CA SER A 30 7.34 -2.41 10.59
C SER A 30 8.65 -2.63 9.80
N GLY A 31 8.83 -1.94 8.72
CA GLY A 31 10.00 -1.79 7.88
C GLY A 31 10.48 -0.36 7.77
N ALA A 32 9.89 0.62 8.47
CA ALA A 32 10.61 1.83 8.76
C ALA A 32 11.77 1.40 9.65
N MET A 33 12.92 1.17 9.01
CA MET A 33 14.17 1.06 9.74
C MET A 33 14.19 2.27 10.67
N PRO A 34 14.36 2.08 12.01
CA PRO A 34 14.48 3.21 12.90
C PRO A 34 15.53 4.10 12.26
N ALA A 35 15.20 5.38 12.10
CA ALA A 35 16.14 6.36 11.60
C ALA A 35 17.34 6.27 12.56
N GLN A 36 18.35 5.51 12.15
CA GLN A 36 19.60 5.46 12.89
C GLN A 36 20.07 6.91 12.89
N PRO A 37 20.22 7.51 14.08
CA PRO A 37 20.75 8.85 14.13
C PRO A 37 22.06 8.83 13.35
N PHE A 38 22.27 9.83 12.51
CA PHE A 38 23.53 10.05 11.85
C PHE A 38 24.62 9.96 12.92
N ASP A 39 25.47 8.95 12.83
CA ASP A 39 26.54 8.77 13.80
C ASP A 39 27.65 9.77 13.48
N SER A 40 27.46 10.99 13.95
CA SER A 40 28.44 12.07 13.86
C SER A 40 29.67 11.81 14.73
N SER A 41 29.65 10.73 15.54
CA SER A 41 30.79 10.37 16.41
C SER A 41 32.03 9.93 15.62
N TYR A 42 31.89 9.66 14.33
CA TYR A 42 33.00 9.32 13.45
C TYR A 42 33.74 10.52 12.87
N ILE A 43 33.22 11.73 13.00
CA ILE A 43 33.84 12.92 12.41
C ILE A 43 34.36 13.78 13.54
N ASP A 44 35.69 13.88 13.67
CA ASP A 44 36.33 14.78 14.65
C ASP A 44 36.34 16.20 14.10
N PRO A 45 35.57 17.16 14.67
CA PRO A 45 35.55 18.54 14.21
C PRO A 45 36.91 19.25 14.38
N ASN A 46 37.79 18.75 15.24
CA ASN A 46 39.11 19.33 15.47
C ASN A 46 40.07 19.03 14.33
N GLN A 47 39.77 18.06 13.48
CA GLN A 47 40.57 17.72 12.32
C GLN A 47 40.68 18.90 11.32
N ALA A 48 39.67 19.76 11.26
CA ALA A 48 39.69 20.95 10.41
C ALA A 48 40.83 21.92 10.74
N PHE A 49 41.37 21.87 11.94
CA PHE A 49 42.42 22.76 12.44
C PHE A 49 43.82 22.11 12.39
N GLN A 50 43.94 20.90 11.83
CA GLN A 50 45.18 20.16 11.75
C GLN A 50 45.81 20.32 10.37
N GLY A 51 46.77 21.22 10.26
CA GLY A 51 47.53 21.45 9.03
C GLY A 51 46.74 22.16 7.92
N ASP A 52 47.42 22.37 6.80
CA ASP A 52 46.89 23.15 5.67
C ASP A 52 45.74 22.47 4.89
N GLN A 53 45.52 21.17 5.09
CA GLN A 53 44.51 20.38 4.37
C GLN A 53 43.38 19.85 5.29
N GLY A 54 43.46 20.07 6.62
CA GLY A 54 42.53 19.52 7.57
C GLY A 54 41.04 19.85 7.29
N ALA A 55 40.78 21.08 6.85
CA ALA A 55 39.42 21.51 6.49
C ALA A 55 38.88 20.78 5.24
N SER A 56 39.70 20.53 4.23
CA SER A 56 39.29 19.82 3.02
C SER A 56 39.11 18.33 3.27
N GLU A 57 39.92 17.74 4.12
CA GLU A 57 39.78 16.33 4.54
C GLU A 57 38.49 16.12 5.35
N LEU A 58 38.20 17.00 6.31
CA LEU A 58 36.98 16.97 7.10
C LEU A 58 35.74 17.12 6.21
N LEU A 59 35.76 18.04 5.23
CA LEU A 59 34.68 18.22 4.27
C LEU A 59 34.48 16.95 3.41
N GLY A 60 35.58 16.32 3.01
CA GLY A 60 35.55 15.06 2.27
C GLY A 60 34.94 13.91 3.09
N GLU A 61 35.25 13.82 4.38
CA GLU A 61 34.65 12.85 5.28
C GLU A 61 33.16 13.10 5.50
N LEU A 62 32.77 14.35 5.73
CA LEU A 62 31.39 14.75 5.89
C LEU A 62 30.56 14.37 4.64
N ASN A 63 31.05 14.68 3.46
CA ASN A 63 30.39 14.32 2.22
C ASN A 63 30.26 12.79 2.05
N ARG A 64 31.29 12.03 2.38
CA ARG A 64 31.25 10.56 2.34
C ARG A 64 30.23 10.01 3.34
N ALA A 65 30.18 10.58 4.55
CA ALA A 65 29.24 10.18 5.57
C ALA A 65 27.78 10.50 5.16
N GLN A 66 27.52 11.70 4.63
CA GLN A 66 26.22 12.08 4.09
C GLN A 66 25.78 11.17 2.95
N TRP A 67 26.70 10.85 2.05
CA TRP A 67 26.42 9.91 0.95
C TRP A 67 26.15 8.49 1.45
N GLY A 68 26.89 8.05 2.47
CA GLY A 68 26.67 6.76 3.12
C GLY A 68 25.30 6.68 3.79
N ASP A 69 24.89 7.76 4.48
CA ASP A 69 23.59 7.88 5.10
C ASP A 69 22.46 7.89 4.05
N TRP A 70 22.62 8.68 2.99
CA TRP A 70 21.67 8.69 1.86
C TRP A 70 21.48 7.31 1.25
N LYS A 71 22.56 6.59 0.97
CA LYS A 71 22.49 5.23 0.44
C LYS A 71 21.75 4.28 1.35
N LYS A 72 21.93 4.38 2.67
CA LYS A 72 21.26 3.51 3.63
C LYS A 72 19.76 3.82 3.75
N ARG A 73 19.40 5.11 3.74
CA ARG A 73 18.02 5.54 4.00
C ARG A 73 17.17 5.67 2.77
N PHE A 74 17.70 6.20 1.69
CA PHE A 74 16.91 6.62 0.53
C PHE A 74 17.10 5.71 -0.70
N ALA A 75 18.27 5.16 -0.94
CA ALA A 75 18.51 4.32 -2.10
C ALA A 75 17.53 3.13 -2.21
N PRO A 76 17.14 2.44 -1.11
CA PRO A 76 16.17 1.35 -1.19
C PRO A 76 14.79 1.80 -1.66
N TYR A 77 14.37 3.03 -1.33
CA TYR A 77 13.08 3.57 -1.79
C TYR A 77 13.14 3.95 -3.27
N VAL A 78 14.25 4.57 -3.69
CA VAL A 78 14.46 4.89 -5.11
C VAL A 78 14.46 3.61 -5.95
N GLN A 79 15.06 2.55 -5.45
CA GLN A 79 15.10 1.26 -6.14
C GLN A 79 13.69 0.64 -6.23
N ARG A 80 12.90 0.66 -5.16
CA ARG A 80 11.50 0.20 -5.20
C ARG A 80 10.66 1.00 -6.18
N LEU A 81 10.83 2.32 -6.23
CA LEU A 81 10.12 3.16 -7.20
C LEU A 81 10.55 2.81 -8.65
N ALA A 82 11.82 2.55 -8.88
CA ALA A 82 12.31 2.14 -10.18
C ALA A 82 11.74 0.77 -10.59
N ASP A 83 11.71 -0.18 -9.67
CA ASP A 83 11.13 -1.51 -9.90
C ASP A 83 9.63 -1.40 -10.22
N GLU A 84 8.86 -0.62 -9.46
CA GLU A 84 7.43 -0.39 -9.71
C GLU A 84 7.20 0.32 -11.07
N ALA A 85 8.04 1.30 -11.40
CA ALA A 85 7.93 2.05 -12.66
C ALA A 85 8.25 1.20 -13.89
N THR A 86 9.07 0.17 -13.74
CA THR A 86 9.53 -0.68 -14.84
C THR A 86 8.89 -2.06 -14.86
N ASP A 87 8.00 -2.38 -13.91
CA ASP A 87 7.33 -3.67 -13.87
C ASP A 87 6.36 -3.84 -15.05
N PRO A 88 6.65 -4.77 -15.98
CA PRO A 88 5.80 -4.98 -17.15
C PRO A 88 4.45 -5.63 -16.79
N ASN A 89 4.34 -6.23 -15.60
CA ASN A 89 3.15 -6.98 -15.17
C ASN A 89 2.22 -6.13 -14.29
N ALA A 90 2.66 -4.98 -13.77
CA ALA A 90 1.90 -4.16 -12.84
C ALA A 90 0.47 -3.88 -13.30
N ALA A 91 0.29 -3.55 -14.58
CA ALA A 91 -1.03 -3.28 -15.15
C ALA A 91 -1.91 -4.54 -15.28
N ALA A 92 -1.31 -5.70 -15.58
CA ALA A 92 -2.01 -6.97 -15.66
C ALA A 92 -2.44 -7.46 -14.27
N ASP A 93 -1.54 -7.37 -13.30
CA ASP A 93 -1.78 -7.77 -11.92
C ASP A 93 -2.83 -6.90 -11.25
N ALA A 94 -2.77 -5.58 -11.44
CA ALA A 94 -3.80 -4.65 -10.98
C ALA A 94 -5.17 -4.98 -11.55
N SER A 95 -5.23 -5.25 -12.86
CA SER A 95 -6.47 -5.68 -13.53
C SER A 95 -7.02 -6.99 -12.97
N MET A 96 -6.16 -7.97 -12.73
CA MET A 96 -6.54 -9.27 -12.18
C MET A 96 -7.08 -9.14 -10.75
N GLN A 97 -6.40 -8.40 -9.89
CA GLN A 97 -6.84 -8.13 -8.52
C GLN A 97 -8.19 -7.40 -8.47
N ALA A 98 -8.37 -6.40 -9.33
CA ALA A 98 -9.63 -5.67 -9.42
C ALA A 98 -10.79 -6.58 -9.84
N LYS A 99 -10.58 -7.44 -10.83
CA LYS A 99 -11.58 -8.43 -11.27
C LYS A 99 -11.94 -9.42 -10.16
N GLN A 100 -10.96 -9.90 -9.42
CA GLN A 100 -11.18 -10.80 -8.27
C GLN A 100 -11.99 -10.11 -7.17
N SER A 101 -11.63 -8.87 -6.84
CA SER A 101 -12.33 -8.07 -5.82
C SER A 101 -13.80 -7.86 -6.16
N VAL A 102 -14.09 -7.52 -7.42
CA VAL A 102 -15.47 -7.40 -7.92
C VAL A 102 -16.20 -8.75 -7.84
N GLY A 103 -15.54 -9.85 -8.24
CA GLY A 103 -16.11 -11.18 -8.10
C GLY A 103 -16.56 -11.50 -6.68
N LEU A 104 -15.67 -11.29 -5.70
CA LEU A 104 -15.96 -11.48 -4.28
C LEU A 104 -17.09 -10.57 -3.77
N ALA A 105 -17.14 -9.32 -4.24
CA ALA A 105 -18.22 -8.40 -3.87
C ALA A 105 -19.59 -8.89 -4.36
N PHE A 106 -19.68 -9.39 -5.59
CA PHE A 106 -20.92 -9.97 -6.12
C PHE A 106 -21.34 -11.25 -5.38
N ASP A 107 -20.40 -12.13 -5.04
CA ASP A 107 -20.68 -13.36 -4.29
C ASP A 107 -21.16 -13.02 -2.87
N SER A 108 -20.57 -12.03 -2.23
CA SER A 108 -21.02 -11.53 -0.94
C SER A 108 -22.43 -10.91 -1.01
N ALA A 109 -22.66 -10.09 -2.02
CA ALA A 109 -23.97 -9.47 -2.23
C ALA A 109 -25.06 -10.52 -2.48
N ALA A 110 -24.77 -11.55 -3.29
CA ALA A 110 -25.70 -12.65 -3.51
C ALA A 110 -26.02 -13.41 -2.21
N THR A 111 -25.02 -13.68 -1.40
CA THR A 111 -25.20 -14.33 -0.09
C THR A 111 -26.06 -13.50 0.84
N ILE A 112 -25.79 -12.19 0.96
CA ILE A 112 -26.58 -11.27 1.79
C ILE A 112 -28.03 -11.20 1.30
N ASN A 113 -28.25 -11.11 0.00
CA ASN A 113 -29.59 -11.07 -0.58
C ASN A 113 -30.37 -12.37 -0.31
N ASN A 114 -29.71 -13.53 -0.40
CA ASN A 114 -30.34 -14.81 -0.08
C ASN A 114 -30.71 -14.90 1.40
N GLN A 115 -29.80 -14.57 2.30
CA GLN A 115 -30.06 -14.55 3.73
C GLN A 115 -31.18 -13.56 4.11
N SER A 116 -31.24 -12.40 3.49
CA SER A 116 -32.30 -11.42 3.71
C SER A 116 -33.66 -11.96 3.29
N ARG A 117 -33.74 -12.62 2.13
CA ARG A 117 -34.95 -13.26 1.65
C ARG A 117 -35.43 -14.37 2.59
N GLU A 118 -34.51 -15.21 3.03
CA GLU A 118 -34.81 -16.28 4.00
C GLU A 118 -35.37 -15.72 5.32
N LYS A 119 -34.76 -14.66 5.84
CA LYS A 119 -35.24 -14.00 7.07
C LYS A 119 -36.67 -13.44 6.96
N PHE A 120 -37.04 -12.99 5.77
CA PHE A 120 -38.39 -12.44 5.52
C PHE A 120 -39.35 -13.49 4.97
N GLY A 121 -38.96 -14.76 4.87
CA GLY A 121 -39.78 -15.84 4.30
C GLY A 121 -40.15 -15.66 2.84
N ILE A 122 -39.35 -14.88 2.08
CA ILE A 122 -39.60 -14.59 0.70
C ILE A 122 -38.93 -15.70 -0.15
N SER A 123 -39.76 -16.52 -0.80
CA SER A 123 -39.32 -17.50 -1.78
C SER A 123 -39.57 -17.00 -3.20
N LEU A 124 -38.59 -17.10 -4.07
CA LEU A 124 -38.74 -16.81 -5.50
C LEU A 124 -39.20 -18.06 -6.24
N ASN A 125 -40.07 -17.87 -7.22
CA ASN A 125 -40.34 -18.95 -8.15
C ASN A 125 -39.14 -19.18 -9.12
N PRO A 126 -39.04 -20.34 -9.76
CA PRO A 126 -37.88 -20.67 -10.62
C PRO A 126 -37.64 -19.65 -11.77
N ALA A 127 -38.69 -19.06 -12.33
CA ALA A 127 -38.58 -18.09 -13.40
C ALA A 127 -38.00 -16.74 -12.89
N GLN A 128 -38.42 -16.31 -11.71
CA GLN A 128 -37.87 -15.12 -11.03
C GLN A 128 -36.42 -15.33 -10.65
N GLN A 129 -36.07 -16.49 -10.17
CA GLN A 129 -34.67 -16.83 -9.83
C GLN A 129 -33.79 -16.79 -11.06
N GLN A 130 -34.19 -17.43 -12.19
CA GLN A 130 -33.44 -17.36 -13.44
C GLN A 130 -33.31 -15.93 -13.98
N ALA A 131 -34.33 -15.09 -13.84
CA ALA A 131 -34.25 -13.69 -14.27
C ALA A 131 -33.23 -12.91 -13.42
N GLN A 132 -33.24 -13.10 -12.10
CA GLN A 132 -32.26 -12.46 -11.22
C GLN A 132 -30.85 -12.94 -11.49
N ASP A 133 -30.63 -14.24 -11.69
CA ASP A 133 -29.32 -14.80 -12.00
C ASP A 133 -28.75 -14.24 -13.30
N ARG A 134 -29.61 -14.06 -14.32
CA ARG A 134 -29.20 -13.41 -15.60
C ARG A 134 -28.79 -11.96 -15.39
N ILE A 135 -29.59 -11.18 -14.64
CA ILE A 135 -29.28 -9.78 -14.36
C ILE A 135 -27.98 -9.68 -13.55
N ALA A 136 -27.83 -10.52 -12.53
CA ALA A 136 -26.63 -10.56 -11.72
C ALA A 136 -25.39 -10.95 -12.53
N SER A 137 -25.49 -11.93 -13.43
CA SER A 137 -24.39 -12.37 -14.28
C SER A 137 -23.93 -11.29 -15.26
N VAL A 138 -24.89 -10.60 -15.91
CA VAL A 138 -24.59 -9.48 -16.82
C VAL A 138 -23.95 -8.33 -16.03
N GLY A 139 -24.52 -7.95 -14.87
CA GLY A 139 -23.99 -6.91 -14.00
C GLY A 139 -22.56 -7.25 -13.52
N ARG A 140 -22.33 -8.49 -13.10
CA ARG A 140 -21.01 -8.98 -12.70
C ARG A 140 -19.99 -8.87 -13.84
N THR A 141 -20.37 -9.32 -15.02
CA THR A 141 -19.48 -9.29 -16.20
C THR A 141 -19.12 -7.86 -16.58
N ALA A 142 -20.10 -6.95 -16.62
CA ALA A 142 -19.86 -5.54 -16.94
C ALA A 142 -18.97 -4.87 -15.86
N ALA A 143 -19.28 -5.05 -14.58
CA ALA A 143 -18.50 -4.49 -13.48
C ALA A 143 -17.07 -5.04 -13.44
N THR A 144 -16.90 -6.34 -13.70
CA THR A 144 -15.57 -6.98 -13.76
C THR A 144 -14.74 -6.42 -14.91
N ALA A 145 -15.34 -6.21 -16.07
CA ALA A 145 -14.66 -5.63 -17.23
C ALA A 145 -14.25 -4.17 -16.97
N SER A 146 -15.17 -3.37 -16.42
CA SER A 146 -14.91 -1.96 -16.08
C SER A 146 -13.79 -1.84 -15.03
N ALA A 147 -13.92 -2.54 -13.90
CA ALA A 147 -12.93 -2.49 -12.84
C ALA A 147 -11.54 -2.96 -13.31
N GLY A 148 -11.47 -4.00 -14.13
CA GLY A 148 -10.21 -4.46 -14.69
C GLY A 148 -9.55 -3.45 -15.61
N ASN A 149 -10.34 -2.73 -16.43
CA ASN A 149 -9.84 -1.69 -17.32
C ASN A 149 -9.38 -0.45 -16.53
N GLU A 150 -10.17 0.00 -15.55
CA GLU A 150 -9.83 1.14 -14.70
C GLU A 150 -8.55 0.87 -13.90
N ALA A 151 -8.42 -0.30 -13.30
CA ALA A 151 -7.23 -0.69 -12.57
C ALA A 151 -5.98 -0.73 -13.46
N ARG A 152 -6.13 -1.25 -14.70
CA ARG A 152 -5.05 -1.26 -15.68
C ARG A 152 -4.60 0.14 -16.05
N ILE A 153 -5.54 1.04 -16.37
CA ILE A 153 -5.24 2.44 -16.70
C ILE A 153 -4.56 3.13 -15.53
N SER A 154 -5.11 2.99 -14.33
CA SER A 154 -4.54 3.58 -13.12
C SER A 154 -3.12 3.09 -12.83
N ALA A 155 -2.81 1.82 -13.07
CA ALA A 155 -1.46 1.29 -12.91
C ALA A 155 -0.48 1.91 -13.93
N LEU A 156 -0.89 2.04 -15.18
CA LEU A 156 -0.08 2.68 -16.22
C LEU A 156 0.14 4.17 -15.93
N ASP A 157 -0.90 4.90 -15.52
CA ASP A 157 -0.80 6.31 -15.15
C ASP A 157 0.16 6.51 -13.98
N ARG A 158 0.12 5.60 -13.00
CA ARG A 158 1.06 5.63 -11.86
C ARG A 158 2.49 5.40 -12.32
N GLN A 159 2.74 4.42 -13.18
CA GLN A 159 4.07 4.19 -13.75
C GLN A 159 4.59 5.41 -14.50
N GLN A 160 3.76 6.02 -15.33
CA GLN A 160 4.12 7.25 -16.05
C GLN A 160 4.41 8.41 -15.08
N SER A 161 3.61 8.54 -14.02
CA SER A 161 3.82 9.57 -13.01
C SER A 161 5.14 9.39 -12.25
N ILE A 162 5.53 8.15 -11.94
CA ILE A 162 6.82 7.86 -11.33
C ILE A 162 7.96 8.22 -12.29
N LEU A 163 7.87 7.80 -13.55
CA LEU A 163 8.89 8.08 -14.58
C LEU A 163 9.02 9.57 -14.87
N ALA A 164 7.92 10.32 -14.83
CA ALA A 164 7.91 11.77 -15.00
C ALA A 164 8.41 12.54 -13.76
N GLY A 165 8.75 11.85 -12.67
CA GLY A 165 9.15 12.47 -11.40
C GLY A 165 8.00 13.15 -10.66
N GLY A 166 6.76 12.93 -11.09
CA GLY A 166 5.56 13.63 -10.59
C GLY A 166 5.13 13.26 -9.17
N MET A 167 5.62 12.15 -8.62
CA MET A 167 5.22 11.68 -7.28
C MET A 167 5.82 12.49 -6.11
N GLY A 168 6.69 13.44 -6.37
CA GLY A 168 7.30 14.26 -5.32
C GLY A 168 7.21 15.76 -5.51
N LEU A 169 7.00 16.23 -6.74
CA LEU A 169 7.08 17.65 -7.06
C LEU A 169 5.72 18.37 -7.11
N SER A 170 4.64 17.65 -7.37
CA SER A 170 3.30 18.27 -7.47
C SER A 170 2.71 18.74 -6.14
N ASN A 171 3.29 18.33 -5.01
CA ASN A 171 2.85 18.71 -3.67
C ASN A 171 3.78 19.70 -2.95
N ILE A 172 4.77 20.25 -3.64
CA ILE A 172 5.53 21.37 -3.08
C ILE A 172 4.66 22.63 -3.27
N PRO A 173 4.05 23.16 -2.20
CA PRO A 173 3.24 24.37 -2.35
C PRO A 173 4.14 25.48 -2.87
N ASP A 174 3.68 26.22 -3.88
CA ASP A 174 4.35 27.42 -4.42
C ASP A 174 4.74 28.47 -3.36
N LYS A 175 4.22 28.31 -2.15
CA LYS A 175 4.52 29.16 -0.98
C LYS A 175 5.94 29.01 -0.43
N VAL A 176 6.66 27.95 -0.79
CA VAL A 176 8.05 27.75 -0.30
C VAL A 176 9.07 28.45 -1.21
N MET A 177 8.68 28.79 -2.43
CA MET A 177 9.57 29.44 -3.40
C MET A 177 9.56 30.98 -3.32
N ASN A 178 8.67 31.57 -2.52
CA ASN A 178 8.50 33.03 -2.40
C ASN A 178 8.81 33.58 -0.98
N GLN A 179 9.72 32.94 -0.24
CA GLN A 179 10.25 33.50 1.02
C GLN A 179 11.70 33.95 0.86
#